data_b99c3792ea413a486bb50cc2453afbe7
#
_entry.id   b99c3792ea413a486bb50cc2453afbe7
#
_cell.length_a   1.000
_cell.length_b   1.000
_cell.length_c   1.000
_cell.angle_alpha   90.00
_cell.angle_beta   90.00
_cell.angle_gamma   90.00
#
_symmetry.space_group_name_H-M   'P 1'
#
loop_
_entity.id
_entity.type
_entity.pdbx_description
1 polymer ?
#
loop_
_entity_poly.entity_id
_entity_poly.type
_entity_poly.pdbx_seq_one_letter_code
_entity_poly.pdbx_strand_id
1 'polypeptide(L)'
;MSQEVSIIIPIFKVRNFIERCVCSLFEQTLPDVEYIFVDDASPDDSIEILKSCIERYPERKAQLTILTHEQNQGLPAARNTGLAVATGEY
;
A
#
# COMPACT_ATOMS: atom_id res chain seq x y z
N MET A 1 19.74 3.83 -2.00
CA MET A 1 19.27 5.06 -2.68
C MET A 1 17.94 5.50 -2.13
N SER A 2 17.71 6.79 -2.06
CA SER A 2 16.42 7.30 -1.64
C SER A 2 15.38 7.04 -2.74
N GLN A 3 14.14 6.78 -2.31
CA GLN A 3 13.02 6.60 -3.22
C GLN A 3 12.51 7.97 -3.66
N GLU A 4 12.28 8.13 -4.96
CA GLU A 4 11.92 9.42 -5.53
C GLU A 4 10.41 9.67 -5.52
N VAL A 5 9.60 8.60 -5.54
CA VAL A 5 8.14 8.73 -5.59
C VAL A 5 7.53 7.80 -4.55
N SER A 6 6.57 8.31 -3.81
CA SER A 6 5.79 7.49 -2.86
C SER A 6 4.37 7.38 -3.36
N ILE A 7 3.86 6.15 -3.41
CA ILE A 7 2.47 5.87 -3.78
C ILE A 7 1.75 5.43 -2.51
N ILE A 8 0.72 6.16 -2.13
CA ILE A 8 -0.06 5.87 -0.93
C ILE A 8 -1.36 5.20 -1.35
N ILE A 9 -1.57 3.99 -0.86
CA ILE A 9 -2.73 3.18 -1.24
C ILE A 9 -3.56 2.91 0.02
N PRO A 10 -4.67 3.63 0.20
CA PRO A 10 -5.57 3.33 1.32
C PRO A 10 -6.34 2.04 1.05
N ILE A 11 -6.53 1.24 2.09
CA ILE A 11 -7.21 -0.05 1.98
C ILE A 11 -8.41 -0.05 2.90
N PHE A 12 -9.60 -0.09 2.29
CA PHE A 12 -10.86 -0.20 3.02
C PHE A 12 -11.92 -0.77 2.09
N LYS A 13 -12.37 -2.00 2.37
CA LYS A 13 -13.42 -2.68 1.60
C LYS A 13 -13.10 -2.77 0.10
N VAL A 14 -11.87 -3.13 -0.24
CA VAL A 14 -11.42 -3.21 -1.64
C VAL A 14 -11.06 -4.63 -2.07
N ARG A 15 -11.59 -5.63 -1.37
CA ARG A 15 -11.23 -7.03 -1.65
C ARG A 15 -11.40 -7.43 -3.12
N ASN A 16 -12.39 -6.87 -3.80
CA ASN A 16 -12.66 -7.21 -5.19
C ASN A 16 -11.70 -6.56 -6.18
N PHE A 17 -10.91 -5.60 -5.71
CA PHE A 17 -10.02 -4.82 -6.58
C PHE A 17 -8.56 -4.90 -6.16
N ILE A 18 -8.29 -5.27 -4.91
CA ILE A 18 -6.94 -5.15 -4.35
C ILE A 18 -5.92 -6.01 -5.11
N GLU A 19 -6.28 -7.23 -5.48
CA GLU A 19 -5.35 -8.11 -6.18
C GLU A 19 -4.95 -7.50 -7.53
N ARG A 20 -5.92 -7.06 -8.31
CA ARG A 20 -5.65 -6.47 -9.62
C ARG A 20 -4.82 -5.20 -9.47
N CYS A 21 -5.17 -4.36 -8.52
CA CYS A 21 -4.47 -3.11 -8.28
C CYS A 21 -3.01 -3.34 -7.90
N VAL A 22 -2.78 -4.24 -6.96
CA VAL A 22 -1.43 -4.53 -6.47
C VAL A 22 -0.58 -5.20 -7.54
N CYS A 23 -1.14 -6.17 -8.26
CA CYS A 23 -0.41 -6.82 -9.33
C CYS A 23 -0.01 -5.82 -10.41
N SER A 24 -0.94 -4.93 -10.77
CA SER A 24 -0.65 -3.89 -11.76
C SER A 24 0.50 -2.98 -11.31
N LEU A 25 0.50 -2.59 -10.04
CA LEU A 25 1.58 -1.75 -9.49
C LEU A 25 2.91 -2.49 -9.49
N PHE A 26 2.90 -3.75 -9.08
CA PHE A 26 4.16 -4.50 -8.90
C PHE A 26 4.75 -5.00 -10.21
N GLU A 27 3.96 -5.12 -11.26
CA GLU A 27 4.45 -5.49 -12.58
C GLU A 27 5.24 -4.37 -13.25
N GLN A 28 5.08 -3.14 -12.78
CA GLN A 28 5.88 -2.03 -13.25
C GLN A 28 7.26 -2.12 -12.60
N THR A 29 8.30 -1.99 -13.42
CA THR A 29 9.68 -2.07 -12.93
C THR A 29 10.19 -0.67 -12.59
N LEU A 30 9.70 -0.13 -11.47
CA LEU A 30 10.07 1.21 -11.02
C LEU A 30 10.89 1.10 -9.73
N PRO A 31 12.22 1.12 -9.82
CA PRO A 31 13.06 0.87 -8.65
C PRO A 31 13.03 1.97 -7.59
N ASP A 32 12.65 3.19 -7.98
CA ASP A 32 12.68 4.33 -7.09
C ASP A 32 11.30 4.68 -6.52
N VAL A 33 10.40 3.71 -6.46
CA VAL A 33 9.04 3.90 -5.94
C VAL A 33 8.91 3.24 -4.57
N GLU A 34 8.30 3.98 -3.65
CA GLU A 34 7.91 3.47 -2.35
C GLU A 34 6.40 3.26 -2.36
N TYR A 35 5.96 2.05 -1.95
CA TYR A 35 4.54 1.74 -1.85
C TYR A 35 4.13 1.74 -0.39
N ILE A 36 3.18 2.59 -0.02
CA ILE A 36 2.69 2.70 1.35
C ILE A 36 1.22 2.31 1.36
N PHE A 37 0.95 1.13 1.92
CA PHE A 37 -0.41 0.64 2.07
C PHE A 37 -0.91 0.99 3.46
N VAL A 38 -2.04 1.69 3.53
CA VAL A 38 -2.63 2.07 4.82
C VAL A 38 -3.94 1.34 4.97
N ASP A 39 -3.96 0.36 5.87
CA ASP A 39 -5.18 -0.38 6.20
C ASP A 39 -6.00 0.45 7.16
N ASP A 40 -7.11 0.99 6.67
CA ASP A 40 -7.99 1.85 7.47
C ASP A 40 -9.05 1.01 8.20
N ALA A 41 -8.58 -0.02 8.90
CA ALA A 41 -9.42 -0.95 9.65
C ALA A 41 -10.47 -1.62 8.76
N SER A 42 -10.03 -2.14 7.61
CA SER A 42 -10.93 -2.80 6.68
C SER A 42 -11.55 -4.05 7.31
N PRO A 43 -12.89 -4.18 7.30
CA PRO A 43 -13.55 -5.33 7.92
C PRO A 43 -13.52 -6.59 7.06
N ASP A 44 -13.16 -6.46 5.78
CA ASP A 44 -13.09 -7.60 4.88
C ASP A 44 -11.67 -8.19 4.84
N ASP A 45 -11.41 -9.11 3.92
CA ASP A 45 -10.12 -9.76 3.81
C ASP A 45 -9.16 -9.06 2.85
N SER A 46 -9.34 -7.76 2.64
CA SER A 46 -8.46 -6.98 1.75
C SER A 46 -6.99 -7.11 2.13
N ILE A 47 -6.68 -7.05 3.41
CA ILE A 47 -5.30 -7.13 3.89
C ILE A 47 -4.69 -8.51 3.66
N GLU A 48 -5.47 -9.58 3.86
CA GLU A 48 -4.98 -10.93 3.62
C GLU A 48 -4.69 -11.14 2.13
N ILE A 49 -5.54 -10.60 1.26
CA ILE A 49 -5.32 -10.66 -0.18
C ILE A 49 -4.06 -9.87 -0.55
N LEU A 50 -3.89 -8.68 0.03
CA LEU A 50 -2.68 -7.88 -0.20
C LEU A 50 -1.43 -8.65 0.19
N LYS A 51 -1.41 -9.27 1.35
CA LYS A 51 -0.24 -10.01 1.81
C LYS A 51 0.07 -11.19 0.90
N SER A 52 -0.95 -11.87 0.39
CA SER A 52 -0.76 -12.95 -0.57
C SER A 52 -0.16 -12.43 -1.88
N CYS A 53 -0.59 -11.27 -2.34
CA CYS A 53 -0.04 -10.65 -3.53
C CYS A 53 1.43 -10.27 -3.34
N ILE A 54 1.78 -9.72 -2.19
CA ILE A 54 3.15 -9.32 -1.89
C ILE A 54 4.09 -10.51 -1.97
N GLU A 55 3.65 -11.69 -1.53
CA GLU A 55 4.50 -12.88 -1.55
C GLU A 55 4.81 -13.35 -2.96
N ARG A 56 4.01 -12.97 -3.94
CA ARG A 56 4.31 -13.28 -5.35
C ARG A 56 5.34 -12.33 -5.97
N TYR A 57 5.68 -11.25 -5.24
CA TYR A 57 6.63 -10.24 -5.73
C TYR A 57 7.67 -9.95 -4.64
N PRO A 58 8.48 -10.94 -4.26
CA PRO A 58 9.43 -10.75 -3.15
C PRO A 58 10.45 -9.65 -3.40
N GLU A 59 10.74 -9.35 -4.65
CA GLU A 59 11.65 -8.28 -5.01
C GLU A 59 11.12 -6.89 -4.67
N ARG A 60 9.81 -6.77 -4.40
CA ARG A 60 9.19 -5.49 -4.04
C ARG A 60 9.16 -5.24 -2.54
N LYS A 61 9.46 -6.24 -1.73
CA LYS A 61 9.32 -6.12 -0.27
C LYS A 61 10.13 -4.96 0.31
N ALA A 62 11.29 -4.67 -0.25
CA ALA A 62 12.13 -3.57 0.22
C ALA A 62 11.53 -2.20 -0.08
N GLN A 63 10.54 -2.14 -0.98
CA GLN A 63 9.93 -0.89 -1.42
C GLN A 63 8.58 -0.61 -0.77
N LEU A 64 8.10 -1.47 0.11
CA LEU A 64 6.74 -1.32 0.62
C LEU A 64 6.68 -1.24 2.14
N THR A 65 5.65 -0.54 2.61
CA THR A 65 5.34 -0.37 4.03
C THR A 65 3.86 -0.58 4.20
N ILE A 66 3.46 -1.31 5.23
CA ILE A 66 2.05 -1.50 5.56
C ILE A 66 1.78 -0.89 6.92
N LEU A 67 0.84 0.05 6.95
CA LEU A 67 0.41 0.71 8.17
C LEU A 67 -1.04 0.32 8.44
N THR A 68 -1.41 0.23 9.70
CA THR A 68 -2.75 -0.21 10.09
C THR A 68 -3.35 0.75 11.10
N HIS A 69 -4.57 1.22 10.84
CA HIS A 69 -5.36 1.96 11.81
C HIS A 69 -6.14 0.97 12.67
N GLU A 70 -6.29 1.26 13.94
CA GLU A 70 -7.10 0.42 14.82
C GLU A 70 -8.59 0.59 14.55
N GLN A 71 -8.98 1.77 14.07
CA GLN A 71 -10.36 2.08 13.75
C GLN A 71 -10.39 2.82 12.42
N ASN A 72 -11.52 2.69 11.71
CA ASN A 72 -11.71 3.41 10.46
C ASN A 72 -11.69 4.92 10.71
N GLN A 73 -10.85 5.62 9.98
CA GLN A 73 -10.70 7.07 10.12
C GLN A 73 -11.01 7.81 8.82
N GLY A 74 -11.28 7.09 7.73
CA GLY A 74 -11.62 7.66 6.45
C GLY A 74 -10.41 7.87 5.54
N LEU A 75 -10.68 8.11 4.27
CA LEU A 75 -9.62 8.25 3.26
C LEU A 75 -8.68 9.41 3.53
N PRO A 76 -9.14 10.61 3.93
CA PRO A 76 -8.20 11.71 4.22
C PRO A 76 -7.22 11.36 5.34
N ALA A 77 -7.69 10.68 6.39
CA ALA A 77 -6.81 10.28 7.49
C ALA A 77 -5.82 9.21 7.04
N ALA A 78 -6.27 8.25 6.23
CA ALA A 78 -5.38 7.21 5.70
C ALA A 78 -4.27 7.84 4.84
N ARG A 79 -4.63 8.80 4.00
CA ARG A 79 -3.66 9.52 3.18
C ARG A 79 -2.66 10.25 4.06
N ASN A 80 -3.13 10.95 5.10
CA ASN A 80 -2.24 11.68 6.00
C ASN A 80 -1.30 10.74 6.75
N THR A 81 -1.78 9.56 7.14
CA THR A 81 -0.94 8.56 7.79
C THR A 81 0.19 8.12 6.83
N GLY A 82 -0.13 7.88 5.57
CA GLY A 82 0.87 7.54 4.57
C GLY A 82 1.86 8.67 4.34
N LEU A 83 1.37 9.91 4.24
CA LEU A 83 2.23 11.08 4.04
C LEU A 83 3.23 11.25 5.16
N ALA A 84 2.85 10.92 6.38
CA ALA A 84 3.72 11.09 7.54
C ALA A 84 4.97 10.21 7.47
N VAL A 85 4.92 9.10 6.74
CA VAL A 85 6.07 8.18 6.61
C VAL A 85 6.68 8.19 5.22
N ALA A 86 6.07 8.89 4.26
CA ALA A 86 6.57 8.92 2.89
C ALA A 86 7.93 9.61 2.81
N THR A 87 8.84 9.01 2.04
CA THR A 87 10.19 9.55 1.87
C THR A 87 10.42 10.13 0.48
N GLY A 88 9.49 9.88 -0.46
CA GLY A 88 9.58 10.40 -1.81
C GLY A 88 8.50 11.44 -2.09
N GLU A 89 8.36 11.82 -3.37
CA GLU A 89 7.26 12.68 -3.81
C GLU A 89 6.02 11.83 -4.07
N TYR A 90 4.86 12.43 -3.85
CA TYR A 90 3.57 11.75 -4.00
C TYR A 90 2.54 12.65 -4.68
#